data_642f10e5e0a3e444e6cc997e9c8db4a2
#
_entry.id   642f10e5e0a3e444e6cc997e9c8db4a2
#
_cell.length_a   1.000
_cell.length_b   1.000
_cell.length_c   1.000
_cell.angle_alpha   90.00
_cell.angle_beta   90.00
_cell.angle_gamma   90.00
#
_symmetry.space_group_name_H-M   'P 1'
#
loop_
_entity.id
_entity.type
_entity.pdbx_description
1 polymer ?
#
loop_
_entity_poly.entity_id
_entity_poly.type
_entity_poly.pdbx_seq_one_letter_code
_entity_poly.pdbx_strand_id
1 'polypeptide(L)'
;MNAAHAAGRRWTLADLIDFETVLTGVDEATLEHDRLIFNRDIRPALPAGDERGRRRAGLRAWLAYRREADTLETGRLWRHGLGLIRLTLLIGMGIAGFALMIGLCASANPGVHVILFLGVTLGLPWLMFMLVLIAGLLGGRSSALLAGWAGRVLAIATRSHSADQRQRFRALRERLTDTAAPRRALRAALARTLQIGAVGFNTGLVLAFAGSLLVFDVRFYWEATPQTSGLVASATQIVAAPWRGVWPAAVPSTTQIENSRARFVDGRRRVPDVPASTAAWWRFLLMALLVWGLLPRLLLVLAYAAIERRALSRVDFQSPRHRSLWRALTRIERGAVAAPAADSALVLDVGGSGLSVASIRGFLLRALRVNPHAHARIGVLDEADEAAADEALAVGPDHVVLVAEDWGLSPRQAAALHARVRRGVGAQTPVTWLIFARDARGPGAPDAAHLQRWTRFIDGLRDPATEIVAYDPGL
;
A
#
# COMPACT_ATOMS: atom_id res chain seq x y z
N MET A 1 -24.29 4.24 -14.74
CA MET A 1 -23.43 3.49 -13.79
C MET A 1 -24.21 3.08 -12.54
N ASN A 2 -24.05 1.84 -12.04
CA ASN A 2 -24.63 1.46 -10.73
C ASN A 2 -23.65 1.85 -9.60
N ALA A 3 -23.89 3.03 -9.00
CA ALA A 3 -23.04 3.62 -7.97
C ALA A 3 -22.86 2.69 -6.75
N ALA A 4 -23.91 1.97 -6.32
CA ALA A 4 -23.84 1.02 -5.21
C ALA A 4 -22.89 -0.15 -5.52
N HIS A 5 -22.93 -0.68 -6.75
CA HIS A 5 -22.01 -1.73 -7.19
C HIS A 5 -20.57 -1.24 -7.24
N ALA A 6 -20.31 -0.03 -7.71
CA ALA A 6 -18.98 0.57 -7.75
C ALA A 6 -18.42 0.83 -6.35
N ALA A 7 -19.26 1.32 -5.42
CA ALA A 7 -18.88 1.58 -4.02
C ALA A 7 -18.42 0.32 -3.27
N GLY A 8 -19.04 -0.84 -3.52
CA GLY A 8 -18.71 -2.13 -2.89
C GLY A 8 -17.43 -2.79 -3.42
N ARG A 9 -16.87 -2.36 -4.54
CA ARG A 9 -15.66 -2.96 -5.12
C ARG A 9 -14.41 -2.65 -4.29
N ARG A 10 -13.50 -3.63 -4.22
CA ARG A 10 -12.20 -3.45 -3.56
C ARG A 10 -11.29 -2.54 -4.37
N TRP A 11 -10.53 -1.69 -3.69
CA TRP A 11 -9.49 -0.88 -4.30
C TRP A 11 -8.34 -1.74 -4.81
N THR A 12 -7.88 -1.45 -6.01
CA THR A 12 -6.65 -2.01 -6.60
C THR A 12 -5.58 -0.93 -6.72
N LEU A 13 -4.33 -1.32 -6.96
CA LEU A 13 -3.25 -0.36 -7.19
C LEU A 13 -3.51 0.51 -8.44
N ALA A 14 -4.10 -0.08 -9.49
CA ALA A 14 -4.49 0.65 -10.68
C ALA A 14 -5.58 1.70 -10.39
N ASP A 15 -6.50 1.41 -9.45
CA ASP A 15 -7.50 2.37 -9.04
C ASP A 15 -6.90 3.55 -8.28
N LEU A 16 -5.88 3.31 -7.44
CA LEU A 16 -5.15 4.38 -6.76
C LEU A 16 -4.35 5.24 -7.75
N ILE A 17 -3.77 4.65 -8.77
CA ILE A 17 -3.06 5.36 -9.83
C ILE A 17 -4.03 6.27 -10.59
N ASP A 18 -5.16 5.75 -11.05
CA ASP A 18 -6.18 6.57 -11.72
C ASP A 18 -6.69 7.67 -10.80
N PHE A 19 -6.96 7.35 -9.53
CA PHE A 19 -7.45 8.32 -8.55
C PHE A 19 -6.47 9.49 -8.35
N GLU A 20 -5.18 9.21 -8.15
CA GLU A 20 -4.16 10.26 -8.02
C GLU A 20 -3.96 11.04 -9.33
N THR A 21 -4.15 10.40 -10.48
CA THR A 21 -4.06 11.06 -11.79
C THR A 21 -5.23 12.03 -11.97
N VAL A 22 -6.45 11.60 -11.69
CA VAL A 22 -7.64 12.48 -11.76
C VAL A 22 -7.49 13.65 -10.80
N LEU A 23 -7.07 13.40 -9.56
CA LEU A 23 -6.91 14.42 -8.53
C LEU A 23 -5.96 15.56 -8.95
N THR A 24 -5.07 15.32 -9.91
CA THR A 24 -4.15 16.36 -10.41
C THR A 24 -4.71 17.19 -11.55
N GLY A 25 -5.73 16.71 -12.24
CA GLY A 25 -6.31 17.35 -13.42
C GLY A 25 -7.68 17.95 -13.19
N VAL A 26 -8.27 17.80 -12.00
CA VAL A 26 -9.60 18.37 -11.70
C VAL A 26 -9.47 19.84 -11.42
N ASP A 27 -10.10 20.66 -12.25
CA ASP A 27 -10.31 22.09 -12.04
C ASP A 27 -11.59 22.36 -11.21
N GLU A 28 -11.79 23.60 -10.82
CA GLU A 28 -12.90 24.00 -9.96
C GLU A 28 -14.26 23.81 -10.62
N ALA A 29 -14.39 24.10 -11.93
CA ALA A 29 -15.63 23.94 -12.70
C ALA A 29 -16.02 22.46 -12.81
N THR A 30 -15.06 21.60 -13.09
CA THR A 30 -15.24 20.14 -13.11
C THR A 30 -15.64 19.59 -11.74
N LEU A 31 -15.03 20.10 -10.68
CA LEU A 31 -15.33 19.68 -9.31
C LEU A 31 -16.76 20.09 -8.90
N GLU A 32 -17.22 21.23 -9.35
CA GLU A 32 -18.60 21.69 -9.12
C GLU A 32 -19.63 20.76 -9.80
N HIS A 33 -19.39 20.40 -11.05
CA HIS A 33 -20.21 19.42 -11.77
C HIS A 33 -20.21 18.05 -11.07
N ASP A 34 -19.02 17.56 -10.70
CA ASP A 34 -18.87 16.29 -9.98
C ASP A 34 -19.60 16.28 -8.64
N ARG A 35 -19.62 17.42 -7.94
CA ARG A 35 -20.33 17.59 -6.66
C ARG A 35 -21.85 17.39 -6.85
N LEU A 36 -22.43 17.97 -7.90
CA LEU A 36 -23.86 17.79 -8.19
C LEU A 36 -24.20 16.32 -8.39
N ILE A 37 -23.45 15.63 -9.22
CA ILE A 37 -23.65 14.20 -9.49
C ILE A 37 -23.37 13.36 -8.25
N PHE A 38 -22.32 13.69 -7.49
CA PHE A 38 -21.97 12.97 -6.27
C PHE A 38 -23.12 13.03 -5.25
N ASN A 39 -23.69 14.20 -5.01
CA ASN A 39 -24.77 14.37 -4.03
C ASN A 39 -26.10 13.77 -4.54
N ARG A 40 -26.39 13.82 -5.85
CA ARG A 40 -27.61 13.27 -6.43
C ARG A 40 -27.60 11.74 -6.54
N ASP A 41 -26.50 11.17 -7.07
CA ASP A 41 -26.49 9.77 -7.53
C ASP A 41 -25.61 8.86 -6.66
N ILE A 42 -24.49 9.38 -6.08
CA ILE A 42 -23.53 8.57 -5.37
C ILE A 42 -23.83 8.54 -3.87
N ARG A 43 -24.00 9.70 -3.27
CA ARG A 43 -24.20 9.84 -1.83
C ARG A 43 -25.37 9.03 -1.27
N PRO A 44 -26.56 8.99 -1.89
CA PRO A 44 -27.67 8.18 -1.42
C PRO A 44 -27.41 6.67 -1.48
N ALA A 45 -26.54 6.23 -2.40
CA ALA A 45 -26.20 4.82 -2.61
C ALA A 45 -25.03 4.34 -1.71
N LEU A 46 -24.46 5.22 -0.88
CA LEU A 46 -23.37 4.84 0.00
C LEU A 46 -23.86 3.96 1.16
N PRO A 47 -23.09 2.92 1.54
CA PRO A 47 -23.46 2.06 2.65
C PRO A 47 -23.53 2.84 3.96
N ALA A 48 -24.45 2.44 4.83
CA ALA A 48 -24.42 2.90 6.21
C ALA A 48 -23.14 2.40 6.91
N GLY A 49 -22.49 3.26 7.67
CA GLY A 49 -21.25 2.91 8.35
C GLY A 49 -20.49 4.15 8.84
N ASP A 50 -19.26 3.90 9.29
CA ASP A 50 -18.35 4.94 9.75
C ASP A 50 -17.93 5.88 8.60
N GLU A 51 -17.56 7.09 8.94
CA GLU A 51 -17.13 8.12 7.96
C GLU A 51 -15.96 7.65 7.09
N ARG A 52 -15.04 6.86 7.63
CA ARG A 52 -13.91 6.28 6.89
C ARG A 52 -14.39 5.31 5.80
N GLY A 53 -15.32 4.43 6.13
CA GLY A 53 -15.92 3.48 5.19
C GLY A 53 -16.70 4.19 4.09
N ARG A 54 -17.52 5.18 4.47
CA ARG A 54 -18.30 6.00 3.54
C ARG A 54 -17.41 6.79 2.58
N ARG A 55 -16.34 7.42 3.08
CA ARG A 55 -15.37 8.12 2.23
C ARG A 55 -14.71 7.17 1.25
N ARG A 56 -14.23 6.03 1.72
CA ARG A 56 -13.61 5.02 0.87
C ARG A 56 -14.53 4.52 -0.24
N ALA A 57 -15.79 4.25 0.09
CA ALA A 57 -16.82 3.82 -0.86
C ALA A 57 -17.21 4.94 -1.82
N GLY A 58 -17.40 6.16 -1.31
CA GLY A 58 -17.77 7.33 -2.10
C GLY A 58 -16.70 7.74 -3.10
N LEU A 59 -15.43 7.81 -2.67
CA LEU A 59 -14.32 8.09 -3.59
C LEU A 59 -14.15 6.98 -4.64
N ARG A 60 -14.48 5.73 -4.31
CA ARG A 60 -14.47 4.63 -5.27
C ARG A 60 -15.56 4.77 -6.33
N ALA A 61 -16.77 5.13 -5.91
CA ALA A 61 -17.88 5.36 -6.82
C ALA A 61 -17.64 6.59 -7.70
N TRP A 62 -17.12 7.68 -7.12
CA TRP A 62 -16.72 8.87 -7.87
C TRP A 62 -15.64 8.57 -8.92
N LEU A 63 -14.61 7.81 -8.58
CA LEU A 63 -13.59 7.39 -9.55
C LEU A 63 -14.19 6.56 -10.69
N ALA A 64 -15.16 5.69 -10.40
CA ALA A 64 -15.82 4.90 -11.42
C ALA A 64 -16.62 5.79 -12.39
N TYR A 65 -17.31 6.82 -11.86
CA TYR A 65 -17.98 7.83 -12.66
C TYR A 65 -16.99 8.60 -13.56
N ARG A 66 -15.88 9.10 -12.99
CA ARG A 66 -14.86 9.84 -13.76
C ARG A 66 -14.21 8.98 -14.85
N ARG A 67 -14.05 7.67 -14.63
CA ARG A 67 -13.55 6.76 -15.67
C ARG A 67 -14.47 6.63 -16.87
N GLU A 68 -15.78 6.72 -16.67
CA GLU A 68 -16.75 6.73 -17.77
C GLU A 68 -16.73 8.09 -18.51
N ALA A 69 -16.58 9.19 -17.78
CA ALA A 69 -16.58 10.53 -18.34
C ALA A 69 -15.29 10.88 -19.11
N ASP A 70 -14.11 10.53 -18.54
CA ASP A 70 -12.80 11.00 -19.03
C ASP A 70 -12.01 9.94 -19.80
N THR A 71 -12.54 8.76 -20.06
CA THR A 71 -11.81 7.65 -20.72
C THR A 71 -10.42 7.41 -20.12
N LEU A 72 -10.32 7.41 -18.79
CA LEU A 72 -9.06 7.28 -18.07
C LEU A 72 -8.38 5.93 -18.34
N GLU A 73 -7.19 5.98 -18.88
CA GLU A 73 -6.44 4.81 -19.29
C GLU A 73 -5.21 4.49 -18.44
N THR A 74 -4.77 5.42 -17.58
CA THR A 74 -3.49 5.31 -16.85
C THR A 74 -3.40 4.04 -16.00
N GLY A 75 -4.42 3.71 -15.22
CA GLY A 75 -4.45 2.48 -14.42
C GLY A 75 -4.63 1.22 -15.27
N ARG A 76 -5.29 1.33 -16.43
CA ARG A 76 -5.40 0.24 -17.41
C ARG A 76 -4.02 -0.04 -18.02
N LEU A 77 -3.31 0.98 -18.47
CA LEU A 77 -1.95 0.88 -19.01
C LEU A 77 -0.99 0.31 -17.97
N TRP A 78 -1.08 0.76 -16.71
CA TRP A 78 -0.30 0.18 -15.61
C TRP A 78 -0.55 -1.31 -15.44
N ARG A 79 -1.80 -1.76 -15.43
CA ARG A 79 -2.14 -3.19 -15.30
C ARG A 79 -1.61 -4.01 -16.46
N HIS A 80 -1.80 -3.55 -17.69
CA HIS A 80 -1.29 -4.23 -18.90
C HIS A 80 0.23 -4.25 -18.92
N GLY A 81 0.88 -3.12 -18.65
CA GLY A 81 2.34 -3.03 -18.60
C GLY A 81 2.93 -3.95 -17.52
N LEU A 82 2.36 -3.94 -16.31
CA LEU A 82 2.81 -4.85 -15.24
C LEU A 82 2.53 -6.32 -15.58
N GLY A 83 1.41 -6.61 -16.24
CA GLY A 83 1.07 -7.94 -16.74
C GLY A 83 2.09 -8.43 -17.78
N LEU A 84 2.43 -7.56 -18.73
CA LEU A 84 3.44 -7.86 -19.76
C LEU A 84 4.82 -8.09 -19.13
N ILE A 85 5.25 -7.23 -18.21
CA ILE A 85 6.52 -7.40 -17.48
C ILE A 85 6.55 -8.75 -16.76
N ARG A 86 5.46 -9.12 -16.07
CA ARG A 86 5.35 -10.43 -15.39
C ARG A 86 5.45 -11.60 -16.36
N LEU A 87 4.78 -11.52 -17.49
CA LEU A 87 4.83 -12.55 -18.52
C LEU A 87 6.23 -12.68 -19.11
N THR A 88 6.86 -11.56 -19.45
CA THR A 88 8.23 -11.52 -19.98
C THR A 88 9.24 -12.08 -18.98
N LEU A 89 9.11 -11.71 -17.70
CA LEU A 89 9.96 -12.26 -16.64
C LEU A 89 9.70 -13.75 -16.42
N LEU A 90 8.45 -14.20 -16.44
CA LEU A 90 8.10 -15.61 -16.28
C LEU A 90 8.73 -16.45 -17.40
N ILE A 91 8.56 -16.04 -18.65
CA ILE A 91 9.06 -16.76 -19.82
C ILE A 91 10.58 -16.63 -19.92
N GLY A 92 11.13 -15.42 -19.86
CA GLY A 92 12.57 -15.18 -20.03
C GLY A 92 13.40 -15.86 -18.94
N MET A 93 12.95 -15.79 -17.67
CA MET A 93 13.60 -16.50 -16.57
C MET A 93 13.38 -18.03 -16.68
N GLY A 94 12.23 -18.45 -17.21
CA GLY A 94 11.97 -19.86 -17.51
C GLY A 94 12.96 -20.42 -18.53
N ILE A 95 13.18 -19.70 -19.62
CA ILE A 95 14.19 -20.06 -20.64
C ILE A 95 15.60 -20.07 -20.01
N ALA A 96 15.94 -19.09 -19.18
CA ALA A 96 17.23 -19.03 -18.51
C ALA A 96 17.46 -20.22 -17.57
N GLY A 97 16.44 -20.59 -16.76
CA GLY A 97 16.50 -21.77 -15.91
C GLY A 97 16.60 -23.08 -16.71
N PHE A 98 15.84 -23.16 -17.80
CA PHE A 98 15.89 -24.30 -18.72
C PHE A 98 17.29 -24.45 -19.34
N ALA A 99 17.84 -23.37 -19.89
CA ALA A 99 19.17 -23.38 -20.50
C ALA A 99 20.27 -23.72 -19.49
N LEU A 100 20.20 -23.18 -18.25
CA LEU A 100 21.15 -23.53 -17.20
C LEU A 100 21.11 -25.03 -16.88
N MET A 101 19.93 -25.63 -16.74
CA MET A 101 19.79 -27.04 -16.43
C MET A 101 20.27 -27.94 -17.56
N ILE A 102 19.90 -27.64 -18.80
CA ILE A 102 20.44 -28.35 -19.98
C ILE A 102 21.96 -28.26 -20.01
N GLY A 103 22.52 -27.07 -19.77
CA GLY A 103 23.98 -26.88 -19.69
C GLY A 103 24.63 -27.77 -18.62
N LEU A 104 24.02 -27.86 -17.43
CA LEU A 104 24.50 -28.72 -16.34
C LEU A 104 24.42 -30.22 -16.69
N CYS A 105 23.37 -30.65 -17.38
CA CYS A 105 23.18 -32.06 -17.72
C CYS A 105 23.94 -32.47 -18.98
N ALA A 106 23.96 -31.65 -20.05
CA ALA A 106 24.58 -31.97 -21.31
C ALA A 106 26.12 -31.89 -21.27
N SER A 107 26.68 -30.98 -20.48
CA SER A 107 28.14 -30.84 -20.30
C SER A 107 28.72 -31.81 -19.24
N ALA A 108 27.90 -32.63 -18.64
CA ALA A 108 28.28 -33.51 -17.55
C ALA A 108 29.00 -34.77 -18.05
N ASN A 109 30.31 -34.68 -18.20
CA ASN A 109 31.19 -35.86 -18.45
C ASN A 109 32.21 -35.95 -17.32
N PRO A 110 32.23 -36.98 -16.48
CA PRO A 110 31.58 -38.29 -16.52
C PRO A 110 30.18 -38.39 -15.87
N GLY A 111 29.58 -37.29 -15.48
CA GLY A 111 28.25 -37.25 -14.84
C GLY A 111 28.01 -35.92 -14.10
N VAL A 112 26.83 -35.75 -13.52
CA VAL A 112 26.42 -34.54 -12.76
C VAL A 112 26.87 -34.68 -11.30
N HIS A 113 27.65 -33.69 -10.84
CA HIS A 113 28.09 -33.62 -9.46
C HIS A 113 26.96 -33.09 -8.57
N VAL A 114 26.39 -33.96 -7.70
CA VAL A 114 25.19 -33.66 -6.88
C VAL A 114 25.34 -32.42 -6.01
N ILE A 115 26.48 -32.24 -5.33
CA ILE A 115 26.72 -31.09 -4.43
C ILE A 115 26.78 -29.78 -5.25
N LEU A 116 27.47 -29.79 -6.38
CA LEU A 116 27.53 -28.63 -7.27
C LEU A 116 26.17 -28.31 -7.86
N PHE A 117 25.41 -29.32 -8.26
CA PHE A 117 24.03 -29.16 -8.73
C PHE A 117 23.17 -28.45 -7.70
N LEU A 118 23.14 -28.94 -6.44
CA LEU A 118 22.38 -28.31 -5.36
C LEU A 118 22.90 -26.91 -5.03
N GLY A 119 24.22 -26.71 -5.03
CA GLY A 119 24.84 -25.40 -4.81
C GLY A 119 24.43 -24.36 -5.84
N VAL A 120 24.44 -24.70 -7.11
CA VAL A 120 24.09 -23.77 -8.21
C VAL A 120 22.58 -23.57 -8.30
N THR A 121 21.78 -24.64 -8.22
CA THR A 121 20.33 -24.54 -8.46
C THR A 121 19.53 -24.07 -7.25
N LEU A 122 20.00 -24.37 -6.04
CA LEU A 122 19.33 -23.99 -4.78
C LEU A 122 20.19 -23.08 -3.91
N GLY A 123 21.46 -23.44 -3.67
CA GLY A 123 22.33 -22.72 -2.73
C GLY A 123 22.52 -21.26 -3.14
N LEU A 124 22.92 -21.01 -4.38
CA LEU A 124 23.16 -19.64 -4.88
C LEU A 124 21.87 -18.77 -4.89
N PRO A 125 20.73 -19.25 -5.39
CA PRO A 125 19.46 -18.49 -5.30
C PRO A 125 19.00 -18.20 -3.86
N TRP A 126 19.23 -19.13 -2.93
CA TRP A 126 18.92 -18.92 -1.51
C TRP A 126 19.87 -17.94 -0.85
N LEU A 127 21.18 -18.03 -1.16
CA LEU A 127 22.18 -17.06 -0.69
C LEU A 127 21.83 -15.64 -1.16
N MET A 128 21.52 -15.46 -2.45
CA MET A 128 21.08 -14.18 -3.00
C MET A 128 19.81 -13.66 -2.30
N PHE A 129 18.84 -14.54 -2.06
CA PHE A 129 17.62 -14.17 -1.34
C PHE A 129 17.89 -13.74 0.10
N MET A 130 18.75 -14.46 0.82
CA MET A 130 19.16 -14.11 2.19
C MET A 130 19.93 -12.78 2.23
N LEU A 131 20.85 -12.53 1.31
CA LEU A 131 21.56 -11.25 1.22
C LEU A 131 20.60 -10.08 0.99
N VAL A 132 19.61 -10.23 0.12
CA VAL A 132 18.58 -9.20 -0.12
C VAL A 132 17.71 -8.99 1.12
N LEU A 133 17.34 -10.07 1.83
CA LEU A 133 16.56 -10.00 3.06
C LEU A 133 17.34 -9.30 4.18
N ILE A 134 18.58 -9.70 4.43
CA ILE A 134 19.48 -9.09 5.43
C ILE A 134 19.72 -7.61 5.12
N ALA A 135 20.01 -7.30 3.86
CA ALA A 135 20.16 -5.93 3.41
C ALA A 135 18.88 -5.11 3.65
N GLY A 136 17.70 -5.70 3.47
CA GLY A 136 16.40 -5.07 3.78
C GLY A 136 16.15 -4.83 5.26
N LEU A 137 16.64 -5.73 6.12
CA LEU A 137 16.50 -5.65 7.58
C LEU A 137 17.49 -4.66 8.23
N LEU A 138 18.72 -4.58 7.73
CA LEU A 138 19.78 -3.70 8.25
C LEU A 138 19.55 -2.20 7.94
N GLY A 139 18.52 -1.85 7.25
CA GLY A 139 17.94 -0.49 7.18
C GLY A 139 18.48 0.45 6.12
N GLY A 140 17.59 1.25 5.56
CA GLY A 140 17.75 2.57 4.95
C GLY A 140 18.50 2.69 3.61
N ARG A 141 19.73 2.25 3.52
CA ARG A 141 20.55 2.40 2.30
C ARG A 141 20.35 1.30 1.26
N SER A 142 20.01 0.10 1.69
CA SER A 142 19.75 -1.05 0.80
C SER A 142 18.40 -0.99 0.10
N SER A 143 17.42 -0.32 0.71
CA SER A 143 16.16 0.00 0.02
C SER A 143 16.38 0.95 -1.17
N ALA A 144 17.43 1.79 -1.12
CA ALA A 144 17.85 2.64 -2.23
C ALA A 144 18.46 1.85 -3.37
N LEU A 145 19.19 0.76 -3.11
CA LEU A 145 19.74 -0.12 -4.16
C LEU A 145 18.63 -0.88 -4.89
N LEU A 146 17.67 -1.45 -4.18
CA LEU A 146 16.51 -2.11 -4.80
C LEU A 146 15.60 -1.11 -5.52
N ALA A 147 15.39 0.07 -4.93
CA ALA A 147 14.68 1.17 -5.58
C ALA A 147 15.45 1.72 -6.79
N GLY A 148 16.78 1.76 -6.73
CA GLY A 148 17.67 2.12 -7.83
C GLY A 148 17.61 1.11 -8.96
N TRP A 149 17.60 -0.18 -8.65
CA TRP A 149 17.44 -1.25 -9.64
C TRP A 149 16.05 -1.23 -10.28
N ALA A 150 15.00 -1.16 -9.48
CA ALA A 150 13.63 -1.00 -9.97
C ALA A 150 13.47 0.30 -10.77
N GLY A 151 14.14 1.38 -10.35
CA GLY A 151 14.22 2.64 -11.08
C GLY A 151 14.96 2.52 -12.42
N ARG A 152 16.03 1.74 -12.51
CA ARG A 152 16.75 1.48 -13.77
C ARG A 152 15.92 0.62 -14.72
N VAL A 153 15.28 -0.44 -14.24
CA VAL A 153 14.38 -1.28 -15.04
C VAL A 153 13.22 -0.45 -15.56
N LEU A 154 12.63 0.39 -14.71
CA LEU A 154 11.56 1.32 -15.10
C LEU A 154 12.09 2.39 -16.08
N ALA A 155 13.29 2.91 -15.89
CA ALA A 155 13.93 3.88 -16.80
C ALA A 155 14.23 3.27 -18.17
N ILE A 156 14.60 1.99 -18.22
CA ILE A 156 14.79 1.25 -19.49
C ILE A 156 13.42 1.06 -20.16
N ALA A 157 12.39 0.66 -19.41
CA ALA A 157 11.03 0.51 -19.92
C ALA A 157 10.38 1.84 -20.35
N THR A 158 10.86 2.98 -19.80
CA THR A 158 10.34 4.32 -20.12
C THR A 158 11.25 5.12 -21.04
N ARG A 159 12.32 4.53 -21.60
CA ARG A 159 13.24 5.24 -22.51
C ARG A 159 12.55 5.83 -23.74
N SER A 160 11.45 5.24 -24.18
CA SER A 160 10.65 5.71 -25.31
C SER A 160 9.67 6.85 -24.95
N HIS A 161 9.59 7.27 -23.68
CA HIS A 161 8.63 8.27 -23.22
C HIS A 161 9.26 9.67 -23.18
N SER A 162 8.42 10.70 -23.44
CA SER A 162 8.84 12.12 -23.40
C SER A 162 9.30 12.55 -22.01
N ALA A 163 10.05 13.65 -21.92
CA ALA A 163 10.53 14.21 -20.67
C ALA A 163 9.34 14.56 -19.73
N ASP A 164 8.25 15.09 -20.27
CA ASP A 164 7.03 15.44 -19.55
C ASP A 164 6.35 14.20 -18.94
N GLN A 165 6.24 13.11 -19.70
CA GLN A 165 5.69 11.86 -19.18
C GLN A 165 6.52 11.31 -18.03
N ARG A 166 7.85 11.39 -18.11
CA ARG A 166 8.76 10.95 -17.03
C ARG A 166 8.58 11.79 -15.76
N GLN A 167 8.36 13.09 -15.90
CA GLN A 167 8.10 14.00 -14.77
C GLN A 167 6.75 13.68 -14.11
N ARG A 168 5.69 13.45 -14.89
CA ARG A 168 4.38 13.01 -14.39
C ARG A 168 4.45 11.68 -13.63
N PHE A 169 5.22 10.71 -14.13
CA PHE A 169 5.44 9.43 -13.44
C PHE A 169 6.20 9.60 -12.12
N ARG A 170 7.20 10.50 -12.06
CA ARG A 170 7.91 10.80 -10.80
C ARG A 170 6.98 11.41 -9.76
N ALA A 171 6.22 12.44 -10.14
CA ALA A 171 5.25 13.08 -9.27
C ALA A 171 4.18 12.11 -8.78
N LEU A 172 3.65 11.24 -9.65
CA LEU A 172 2.70 10.20 -9.28
C LEU A 172 3.30 9.20 -8.28
N ARG A 173 4.55 8.76 -8.50
CA ARG A 173 5.26 7.86 -7.58
C ARG A 173 5.46 8.50 -6.21
N GLU A 174 5.87 9.75 -6.13
CA GLU A 174 6.03 10.49 -4.88
C GLU A 174 4.71 10.51 -4.10
N ARG A 175 3.61 10.85 -4.76
CA ARG A 175 2.27 10.87 -4.16
C ARG A 175 1.80 9.51 -3.65
N LEU A 176 2.02 8.45 -4.42
CA LEU A 176 1.70 7.08 -3.99
C LEU A 176 2.58 6.58 -2.83
N THR A 177 3.75 7.20 -2.63
CA THR A 177 4.66 6.83 -1.53
C THR A 177 4.57 7.75 -0.31
N ASP A 178 3.77 8.82 -0.33
CA ASP A 178 3.58 9.73 0.81
C ASP A 178 2.99 9.03 2.02
N THR A 179 2.09 8.08 1.82
CA THR A 179 1.43 7.35 2.89
C THR A 179 1.91 5.90 2.97
N ALA A 180 1.88 5.32 4.19
CA ALA A 180 2.43 3.99 4.45
C ALA A 180 1.70 2.87 3.70
N ALA A 181 0.37 2.95 3.56
CA ALA A 181 -0.43 1.88 2.97
C ALA A 181 -0.21 1.73 1.45
N PRO A 182 -0.36 2.77 0.59
CA PRO A 182 -0.03 2.67 -0.84
C PRO A 182 1.43 2.31 -1.09
N ARG A 183 2.38 2.88 -0.31
CA ARG A 183 3.80 2.52 -0.41
C ARG A 183 4.04 1.04 -0.14
N ARG A 184 3.38 0.45 0.87
CA ARG A 184 3.46 -0.99 1.16
C ARG A 184 2.84 -1.82 0.04
N ALA A 185 1.70 -1.40 -0.52
CA ALA A 185 1.06 -2.08 -1.65
C ALA A 185 1.96 -2.09 -2.89
N LEU A 186 2.57 -0.95 -3.24
CA LEU A 186 3.48 -0.84 -4.38
C LEU A 186 4.73 -1.74 -4.20
N ARG A 187 5.34 -1.72 -3.00
CA ARG A 187 6.47 -2.61 -2.69
C ARG A 187 6.10 -4.08 -2.81
N ALA A 188 4.93 -4.47 -2.31
CA ALA A 188 4.44 -5.85 -2.41
C ALA A 188 4.17 -6.25 -3.87
N ALA A 189 3.59 -5.37 -4.70
CA ALA A 189 3.37 -5.63 -6.12
C ALA A 189 4.70 -5.82 -6.89
N LEU A 190 5.74 -5.02 -6.59
CA LEU A 190 7.07 -5.16 -7.17
C LEU A 190 7.75 -6.45 -6.72
N ALA A 191 7.74 -6.75 -5.42
CA ALA A 191 8.30 -7.99 -4.87
C ALA A 191 7.62 -9.22 -5.46
N ARG A 192 6.28 -9.20 -5.58
CA ARG A 192 5.52 -10.25 -6.26
C ARG A 192 5.96 -10.44 -7.72
N THR A 193 6.21 -9.37 -8.44
CA THR A 193 6.69 -9.42 -9.84
C THR A 193 8.04 -10.10 -9.95
N LEU A 194 8.99 -9.81 -9.05
CA LEU A 194 10.27 -10.48 -8.98
C LEU A 194 10.13 -11.98 -8.65
N GLN A 195 9.24 -12.33 -7.72
CA GLN A 195 8.99 -13.74 -7.38
C GLN A 195 8.32 -14.52 -8.53
N ILE A 196 7.51 -13.87 -9.39
CA ILE A 196 6.98 -14.50 -10.60
C ILE A 196 8.12 -14.87 -11.57
N GLY A 197 9.11 -14.00 -11.73
CA GLY A 197 10.34 -14.34 -12.48
C GLY A 197 11.08 -15.54 -11.87
N ALA A 198 11.23 -15.56 -10.53
CA ALA A 198 11.88 -16.68 -9.85
C ALA A 198 11.07 -18.01 -9.98
N VAL A 199 9.74 -17.94 -10.00
CA VAL A 199 8.87 -19.09 -10.34
C VAL A 199 9.17 -19.59 -11.74
N GLY A 200 9.25 -18.67 -12.74
CA GLY A 200 9.63 -19.01 -14.10
C GLY A 200 10.97 -19.76 -14.16
N PHE A 201 11.99 -19.19 -13.51
CA PHE A 201 13.33 -19.79 -13.47
C PHE A 201 13.31 -21.21 -12.87
N ASN A 202 12.68 -21.40 -11.72
CA ASN A 202 12.60 -22.73 -11.08
C ASN A 202 11.73 -23.70 -11.89
N THR A 203 10.68 -23.23 -12.54
CA THR A 203 9.88 -24.06 -13.46
C THR A 203 10.73 -24.52 -14.64
N GLY A 204 11.53 -23.61 -15.22
CA GLY A 204 12.49 -23.95 -16.28
C GLY A 204 13.51 -25.00 -15.85
N LEU A 205 14.08 -24.86 -14.62
CA LEU A 205 14.98 -25.88 -14.06
C LEU A 205 14.30 -27.25 -13.95
N VAL A 206 13.09 -27.30 -13.40
CA VAL A 206 12.34 -28.56 -13.21
C VAL A 206 12.01 -29.22 -14.55
N LEU A 207 11.50 -28.45 -15.51
CA LEU A 207 11.12 -28.98 -16.83
C LEU A 207 12.35 -29.47 -17.59
N ALA A 208 13.45 -28.72 -17.59
CA ALA A 208 14.69 -29.14 -18.24
C ALA A 208 15.32 -30.34 -17.57
N PHE A 209 15.28 -30.41 -16.22
CA PHE A 209 15.77 -31.58 -15.49
C PHE A 209 14.97 -32.84 -15.84
N ALA A 210 13.65 -32.76 -15.80
CA ALA A 210 12.79 -33.86 -16.20
C ALA A 210 13.00 -34.29 -17.66
N GLY A 211 13.11 -33.30 -18.57
CA GLY A 211 13.41 -33.53 -19.99
C GLY A 211 14.78 -34.15 -20.20
N SER A 212 15.81 -33.70 -19.45
CA SER A 212 17.16 -34.28 -19.53
C SER A 212 17.20 -35.74 -19.13
N LEU A 213 16.40 -36.16 -18.15
CA LEU A 213 16.30 -37.60 -17.75
C LEU A 213 15.68 -38.48 -18.84
N LEU A 214 14.89 -37.91 -19.77
CA LEU A 214 14.30 -38.63 -20.88
C LEU A 214 15.21 -38.72 -22.12
N VAL A 215 16.08 -37.70 -22.27
CA VAL A 215 16.89 -37.54 -23.50
C VAL A 215 18.34 -37.99 -23.31
N PHE A 216 18.89 -37.82 -22.10
CA PHE A 216 20.29 -38.12 -21.80
C PHE A 216 20.40 -39.25 -20.78
N ASP A 217 21.46 -40.09 -20.91
CA ASP A 217 21.89 -40.98 -19.83
C ASP A 217 22.64 -40.18 -18.76
N VAL A 218 21.91 -39.57 -17.84
CA VAL A 218 22.48 -38.69 -16.81
C VAL A 218 22.89 -39.55 -15.60
N ARG A 219 24.19 -39.59 -15.35
CA ARG A 219 24.77 -40.21 -14.17
C ARG A 219 24.99 -39.19 -13.06
N PHE A 220 24.68 -39.57 -11.84
CA PHE A 220 24.86 -38.70 -10.67
C PHE A 220 25.96 -39.23 -9.77
N TYR A 221 26.89 -38.37 -9.37
CA TYR A 221 27.95 -38.70 -8.44
C TYR A 221 28.20 -37.56 -7.47
N TRP A 222 28.89 -37.87 -6.39
CA TRP A 222 29.46 -36.86 -5.50
C TRP A 222 30.91 -37.20 -5.20
N GLU A 223 31.67 -36.17 -4.87
CA GLU A 223 33.07 -36.25 -4.53
C GLU A 223 33.34 -35.32 -3.38
N ALA A 224 34.07 -35.82 -2.38
CA ALA A 224 34.54 -35.03 -1.26
C ALA A 224 35.78 -35.69 -0.63
N THR A 225 36.51 -34.94 0.17
CA THR A 225 37.68 -35.48 0.90
C THR A 225 37.32 -36.67 1.74
N PRO A 226 38.19 -37.69 1.89
CA PRO A 226 37.96 -38.84 2.77
C PRO A 226 37.47 -38.39 4.15
N GLN A 227 36.56 -39.12 4.77
CA GLN A 227 35.88 -38.86 6.04
C GLN A 227 34.65 -37.95 6.01
N THR A 228 34.20 -37.46 4.88
CA THR A 228 33.01 -36.58 4.80
C THR A 228 31.72 -37.29 4.36
N SER A 229 31.74 -38.60 4.15
CA SER A 229 30.55 -39.38 3.72
C SER A 229 29.38 -39.25 4.71
N GLY A 230 29.68 -39.29 6.02
CA GLY A 230 28.67 -39.08 7.05
C GLY A 230 28.00 -37.69 7.00
N LEU A 231 28.76 -36.64 6.62
CA LEU A 231 28.21 -35.30 6.44
C LEU A 231 27.28 -35.23 5.22
N VAL A 232 27.64 -35.87 4.11
CA VAL A 232 26.80 -35.89 2.90
C VAL A 232 25.50 -36.67 3.19
N ALA A 233 25.57 -37.82 3.89
CA ALA A 233 24.40 -38.58 4.30
C ALA A 233 23.48 -37.70 5.21
N SER A 234 24.05 -37.08 6.23
CA SER A 234 23.29 -36.18 7.13
C SER A 234 22.65 -35.02 6.41
N ALA A 235 23.40 -34.35 5.53
CA ALA A 235 22.89 -33.24 4.72
C ALA A 235 21.75 -33.70 3.80
N THR A 236 21.89 -34.87 3.19
CA THR A 236 20.82 -35.47 2.36
C THR A 236 19.55 -35.71 3.18
N GLN A 237 19.66 -36.24 4.41
CA GLN A 237 18.51 -36.46 5.30
C GLN A 237 17.86 -35.13 5.76
N ILE A 238 18.64 -34.08 6.01
CA ILE A 238 18.13 -32.77 6.37
C ILE A 238 17.37 -32.13 5.20
N VAL A 239 17.96 -32.17 4.01
CA VAL A 239 17.30 -31.66 2.79
C VAL A 239 16.02 -32.43 2.49
N ALA A 240 16.02 -33.76 2.69
CA ALA A 240 14.87 -34.64 2.45
C ALA A 240 13.78 -34.54 3.54
N ALA A 241 14.04 -33.89 4.67
CA ALA A 241 13.13 -33.84 5.81
C ALA A 241 11.65 -33.53 5.45
N PRO A 242 11.35 -32.59 4.52
CA PRO A 242 9.95 -32.26 4.18
C PRO A 242 9.20 -33.38 3.46
N TRP A 243 9.87 -34.27 2.73
CA TRP A 243 9.19 -35.30 1.92
C TRP A 243 9.52 -36.76 2.29
N ARG A 244 10.53 -36.96 3.14
CA ARG A 244 10.93 -38.33 3.53
C ARG A 244 9.80 -39.17 4.11
N GLY A 245 8.82 -38.55 4.79
CA GLY A 245 7.65 -39.23 5.34
C GLY A 245 6.58 -39.55 4.30
N VAL A 246 6.51 -38.77 3.22
CA VAL A 246 5.49 -38.91 2.17
C VAL A 246 6.00 -39.79 1.02
N TRP A 247 7.27 -39.60 0.65
CA TRP A 247 7.90 -40.33 -0.45
C TRP A 247 9.32 -40.82 -0.08
N PRO A 248 9.45 -41.86 0.76
CA PRO A 248 10.75 -42.40 1.20
C PRO A 248 11.66 -42.82 0.04
N ALA A 249 11.08 -43.37 -1.06
CA ALA A 249 11.81 -43.82 -2.25
C ALA A 249 12.54 -42.68 -3.00
N ALA A 250 12.24 -41.40 -2.67
CA ALA A 250 12.97 -40.23 -3.18
C ALA A 250 14.13 -39.82 -2.26
N VAL A 251 14.52 -40.62 -1.28
CA VAL A 251 15.65 -40.36 -0.38
C VAL A 251 16.69 -41.46 -0.59
N PRO A 252 17.91 -41.11 -1.06
CA PRO A 252 18.99 -42.12 -1.20
C PRO A 252 19.35 -42.72 0.15
N SER A 253 19.50 -44.05 0.18
CA SER A 253 20.04 -44.76 1.36
C SER A 253 21.54 -44.47 1.54
N THR A 254 22.07 -44.71 2.74
CA THR A 254 23.49 -44.57 3.01
C THR A 254 24.36 -45.40 2.06
N THR A 255 23.90 -46.60 1.77
CA THR A 255 24.60 -47.52 0.81
C THR A 255 24.56 -46.93 -0.63
N GLN A 256 23.46 -46.37 -1.07
CA GLN A 256 23.35 -45.71 -2.38
C GLN A 256 24.25 -44.45 -2.46
N ILE A 257 24.33 -43.70 -1.37
CA ILE A 257 25.23 -42.52 -1.26
C ILE A 257 26.67 -42.99 -1.39
N GLU A 258 27.12 -43.98 -0.63
CA GLU A 258 28.49 -44.52 -0.71
C GLU A 258 28.81 -45.08 -2.10
N ASN A 259 27.92 -45.85 -2.71
CA ASN A 259 28.10 -46.45 -4.02
C ASN A 259 28.11 -45.43 -5.17
N SER A 260 27.65 -44.21 -4.95
CA SER A 260 27.70 -43.12 -5.92
C SER A 260 28.91 -42.19 -5.75
N ARG A 261 29.79 -42.45 -4.79
CA ARG A 261 30.99 -41.67 -4.53
C ARG A 261 32.03 -41.89 -5.63
N ALA A 262 32.43 -40.83 -6.31
CA ALA A 262 33.56 -40.89 -7.24
C ALA A 262 34.90 -40.99 -6.49
N ARG A 263 35.82 -41.73 -7.07
CA ARG A 263 37.17 -41.96 -6.54
C ARG A 263 38.19 -41.58 -7.56
N PHE A 264 39.33 -41.08 -7.10
CA PHE A 264 40.51 -40.87 -7.96
C PHE A 264 41.34 -42.14 -7.93
N VAL A 265 41.49 -42.74 -9.08
CA VAL A 265 42.32 -43.98 -9.27
C VAL A 265 43.20 -43.73 -10.50
N ASP A 266 44.54 -43.89 -10.34
CA ASP A 266 45.53 -43.73 -11.38
C ASP A 266 45.45 -42.36 -12.09
N GLY A 267 45.27 -41.27 -11.31
CA GLY A 267 45.19 -39.90 -11.83
C GLY A 267 43.91 -39.61 -12.62
N ARG A 268 42.97 -40.53 -12.67
CA ARG A 268 41.68 -40.37 -13.36
C ARG A 268 40.49 -40.42 -12.39
N ARG A 269 39.51 -39.62 -12.60
CA ARG A 269 38.23 -39.67 -11.88
C ARG A 269 37.43 -40.91 -12.37
N ARG A 270 37.18 -41.82 -11.47
CA ARG A 270 36.32 -42.97 -11.71
C ARG A 270 34.97 -42.77 -11.04
N VAL A 271 33.92 -42.59 -11.85
CA VAL A 271 32.55 -42.57 -11.37
C VAL A 271 32.04 -44.01 -11.32
N PRO A 272 31.49 -44.45 -10.20
CA PRO A 272 30.92 -45.80 -10.09
C PRO A 272 29.79 -46.02 -11.10
N ASP A 273 29.79 -47.18 -11.75
CA ASP A 273 28.71 -47.56 -12.67
C ASP A 273 27.72 -48.50 -11.94
N VAL A 274 26.93 -47.89 -11.02
CA VAL A 274 25.90 -48.61 -10.26
C VAL A 274 24.52 -47.98 -10.54
N PRO A 275 23.75 -48.50 -11.52
CA PRO A 275 22.51 -47.90 -11.98
C PRO A 275 21.48 -47.62 -10.84
N ALA A 276 21.33 -48.55 -9.89
CA ALA A 276 20.41 -48.39 -8.77
C ALA A 276 20.74 -47.19 -7.85
N SER A 277 22.03 -46.88 -7.65
CA SER A 277 22.47 -45.78 -6.83
C SER A 277 22.30 -44.42 -7.56
N THR A 278 22.50 -44.41 -8.87
CA THR A 278 22.26 -43.25 -9.72
C THR A 278 20.77 -42.91 -9.79
N ALA A 279 19.90 -43.90 -9.90
CA ALA A 279 18.44 -43.69 -9.96
C ALA A 279 17.86 -43.09 -8.68
N ALA A 280 18.49 -43.31 -7.51
CA ALA A 280 18.03 -42.71 -6.27
C ALA A 280 18.23 -41.19 -6.25
N TRP A 281 19.32 -40.66 -6.84
CA TRP A 281 19.64 -39.26 -6.87
C TRP A 281 18.69 -38.40 -7.70
N TRP A 282 18.21 -38.88 -8.86
CA TRP A 282 17.34 -38.03 -9.68
C TRP A 282 16.01 -37.73 -8.96
N ARG A 283 15.43 -38.70 -8.22
CA ARG A 283 14.22 -38.46 -7.43
C ARG A 283 14.45 -37.44 -6.33
N PHE A 284 15.58 -37.59 -5.62
CA PHE A 284 15.98 -36.65 -4.58
C PHE A 284 16.19 -35.25 -5.12
N LEU A 285 16.90 -35.07 -6.23
CA LEU A 285 17.18 -33.78 -6.86
C LEU A 285 15.90 -33.11 -7.40
N LEU A 286 15.00 -33.91 -8.00
CA LEU A 286 13.71 -33.43 -8.46
C LEU A 286 12.88 -32.91 -7.26
N MET A 287 12.81 -33.65 -6.17
CA MET A 287 12.11 -33.21 -4.96
C MET A 287 12.76 -31.99 -4.34
N ALA A 288 14.07 -31.90 -4.34
CA ALA A 288 14.79 -30.74 -3.85
C ALA A 288 14.46 -29.48 -4.68
N LEU A 289 14.43 -29.57 -6.02
CA LEU A 289 14.00 -28.46 -6.90
C LEU A 289 12.54 -28.06 -6.66
N LEU A 290 11.64 -29.01 -6.47
CA LEU A 290 10.23 -28.72 -6.22
C LEU A 290 10.02 -28.09 -4.85
N VAL A 291 10.56 -28.72 -3.80
CA VAL A 291 10.26 -28.35 -2.40
C VAL A 291 11.08 -27.14 -1.93
N TRP A 292 12.35 -27.04 -2.29
CA TRP A 292 13.22 -25.94 -1.85
C TRP A 292 13.41 -24.85 -2.92
N GLY A 293 13.19 -25.17 -4.19
CA GLY A 293 13.24 -24.21 -5.29
C GLY A 293 11.88 -23.58 -5.57
N LEU A 294 10.94 -24.35 -6.09
CA LEU A 294 9.68 -23.86 -6.65
C LEU A 294 8.64 -23.50 -5.58
N LEU A 295 8.39 -24.39 -4.61
CA LEU A 295 7.34 -24.20 -3.60
C LEU A 295 7.49 -22.93 -2.78
N PRO A 296 8.66 -22.55 -2.22
CA PRO A 296 8.82 -21.32 -1.48
C PRO A 296 8.56 -20.07 -2.34
N ARG A 297 8.89 -20.09 -3.61
CA ARG A 297 8.63 -19.00 -4.55
C ARG A 297 7.14 -18.83 -4.82
N LEU A 298 6.41 -19.91 -4.98
CA LEU A 298 4.94 -19.88 -5.10
C LEU A 298 4.30 -19.31 -3.81
N LEU A 299 4.74 -19.77 -2.64
CA LEU A 299 4.26 -19.24 -1.36
C LEU A 299 4.54 -17.76 -1.20
N LEU A 300 5.71 -17.28 -1.62
CA LEU A 300 6.05 -15.85 -1.60
C LEU A 300 5.19 -15.04 -2.58
N VAL A 301 4.87 -15.55 -3.77
CA VAL A 301 3.93 -14.90 -4.70
C VAL A 301 2.56 -14.72 -4.04
N LEU A 302 2.05 -15.74 -3.36
CA LEU A 302 0.77 -15.69 -2.64
C LEU A 302 0.85 -14.75 -1.43
N ALA A 303 1.93 -14.80 -0.66
CA ALA A 303 2.14 -13.93 0.50
C ALA A 303 2.19 -12.44 0.08
N TYR A 304 2.94 -12.09 -0.96
CA TYR A 304 2.99 -10.73 -1.47
C TYR A 304 1.65 -10.28 -2.07
N ALA A 305 0.88 -11.18 -2.70
CA ALA A 305 -0.48 -10.88 -3.14
C ALA A 305 -1.41 -10.58 -1.95
N ALA A 306 -1.29 -11.32 -0.86
CA ALA A 306 -2.05 -11.08 0.37
C ALA A 306 -1.64 -9.77 1.06
N ILE A 307 -0.33 -9.46 1.12
CA ILE A 307 0.20 -8.20 1.66
C ILE A 307 -0.31 -7.02 0.83
N GLU A 308 -0.26 -7.10 -0.51
CA GLU A 308 -0.79 -6.08 -1.42
C GLU A 308 -2.28 -5.82 -1.14
N ARG A 309 -3.10 -6.88 -1.09
CA ARG A 309 -4.54 -6.78 -0.80
C ARG A 309 -4.83 -6.17 0.58
N ARG A 310 -4.09 -6.60 1.61
CA ARG A 310 -4.23 -6.06 2.98
C ARG A 310 -3.78 -4.60 3.06
N ALA A 311 -2.71 -4.23 2.38
CA ALA A 311 -2.26 -2.84 2.34
C ALA A 311 -3.29 -1.94 1.66
N LEU A 312 -3.85 -2.36 0.52
CA LEU A 312 -4.91 -1.64 -0.18
C LEU A 312 -6.21 -1.56 0.63
N SER A 313 -6.54 -2.56 1.44
CA SER A 313 -7.71 -2.49 2.31
C SER A 313 -7.56 -1.49 3.46
N ARG A 314 -6.35 -1.09 3.80
CA ARG A 314 -6.03 -0.14 4.88
C ARG A 314 -5.85 1.31 4.41
N VAL A 315 -6.00 1.58 3.11
CA VAL A 315 -5.96 2.96 2.60
C VAL A 315 -7.17 3.71 3.15
N ASP A 316 -6.94 4.77 3.90
CA ASP A 316 -7.95 5.53 4.63
C ASP A 316 -8.35 6.85 3.96
N PHE A 317 -7.63 7.27 2.92
CA PHE A 317 -7.84 8.54 2.23
C PHE A 317 -7.86 9.77 3.16
N GLN A 318 -6.97 9.76 4.16
CA GLN A 318 -6.85 10.81 5.19
C GLN A 318 -5.76 11.86 4.86
N SER A 319 -5.12 11.78 3.69
CA SER A 319 -4.19 12.85 3.30
C SER A 319 -4.93 14.18 3.13
N PRO A 320 -4.29 15.34 3.35
CA PRO A 320 -4.94 16.63 3.21
C PRO A 320 -5.66 16.81 1.86
N ARG A 321 -5.04 16.35 0.77
CA ARG A 321 -5.62 16.37 -0.58
C ARG A 321 -6.89 15.54 -0.72
N HIS A 322 -6.89 14.34 -0.15
CA HIS A 322 -8.06 13.47 -0.20
C HIS A 322 -9.21 14.00 0.64
N ARG A 323 -8.90 14.62 1.78
CA ARG A 323 -9.90 15.27 2.63
C ARG A 323 -10.49 16.52 1.99
N SER A 324 -9.67 17.33 1.34
CA SER A 324 -10.17 18.52 0.62
C SER A 324 -11.11 18.10 -0.53
N LEU A 325 -10.73 17.08 -1.31
CA LEU A 325 -11.63 16.53 -2.33
C LEU A 325 -12.93 16.00 -1.73
N TRP A 326 -12.85 15.23 -0.64
CA TRP A 326 -14.04 14.69 0.01
C TRP A 326 -14.98 15.79 0.50
N ARG A 327 -14.45 16.83 1.13
CA ARG A 327 -15.24 18.00 1.55
C ARG A 327 -15.87 18.70 0.35
N ALA A 328 -15.11 18.91 -0.71
CA ALA A 328 -15.62 19.56 -1.92
C ALA A 328 -16.77 18.76 -2.55
N LEU A 329 -16.65 17.42 -2.66
CA LEU A 329 -17.70 16.55 -3.18
C LEU A 329 -18.93 16.46 -2.27
N THR A 330 -18.74 16.49 -0.96
CA THR A 330 -19.84 16.35 0.02
C THR A 330 -20.45 17.68 0.44
N ARG A 331 -19.84 18.80 0.06
CA ARG A 331 -20.36 20.12 0.34
C ARG A 331 -21.75 20.27 -0.29
N ILE A 332 -22.75 20.55 0.53
CA ILE A 332 -24.09 20.82 0.06
C ILE A 332 -24.16 22.30 -0.31
N GLU A 333 -24.49 22.62 -1.53
CA GLU A 333 -24.88 23.97 -1.89
C GLU A 333 -26.19 24.31 -1.19
N ARG A 334 -26.14 25.31 -0.32
CA ARG A 334 -27.26 25.76 0.49
C ARG A 334 -28.23 26.67 -0.28
N GLY A 335 -28.35 26.47 -1.57
CA GLY A 335 -29.21 27.29 -2.43
C GLY A 335 -30.57 26.71 -2.77
N ALA A 336 -30.82 25.41 -2.63
CA ALA A 336 -32.03 24.81 -3.24
C ALA A 336 -32.89 23.89 -2.34
N VAL A 337 -32.40 23.36 -1.22
CA VAL A 337 -33.25 22.56 -0.30
C VAL A 337 -32.80 22.87 1.12
N ALA A 338 -33.73 23.38 1.92
CA ALA A 338 -33.52 23.59 3.35
C ALA A 338 -33.15 22.29 4.03
N ALA A 339 -31.85 22.05 4.28
CA ALA A 339 -31.49 21.15 5.35
C ALA A 339 -32.14 21.66 6.65
N PRO A 340 -32.69 20.78 7.49
CA PRO A 340 -33.18 21.24 8.78
C PRO A 340 -32.06 22.03 9.45
N ALA A 341 -32.36 23.25 9.87
CA ALA A 341 -31.44 24.06 10.64
C ALA A 341 -31.03 23.21 11.85
N ALA A 342 -29.73 23.14 12.16
CA ALA A 342 -29.30 22.56 13.42
C ALA A 342 -29.74 23.54 14.51
N ASP A 343 -30.84 23.21 15.15
CA ASP A 343 -31.46 24.06 16.21
C ASP A 343 -30.78 23.90 17.59
N SER A 344 -29.78 23.00 17.67
CA SER A 344 -29.07 22.67 18.91
C SER A 344 -27.56 22.88 18.74
N ALA A 345 -27.16 24.05 18.23
CA ALA A 345 -25.73 24.36 18.10
C ALA A 345 -25.19 25.06 19.36
N LEU A 346 -24.02 24.60 19.82
CA LEU A 346 -23.25 25.21 20.90
C LEU A 346 -22.13 26.07 20.31
N VAL A 347 -22.10 27.33 20.70
CA VAL A 347 -20.98 28.25 20.40
C VAL A 347 -20.04 28.30 21.60
N LEU A 348 -18.78 27.98 21.39
CA LEU A 348 -17.71 28.09 22.36
C LEU A 348 -16.78 29.25 21.94
N ASP A 349 -16.85 30.34 22.69
CA ASP A 349 -16.03 31.52 22.46
C ASP A 349 -14.67 31.37 23.16
N VAL A 350 -13.61 31.20 22.40
CA VAL A 350 -12.27 30.88 22.89
C VAL A 350 -11.53 32.14 23.29
N GLY A 351 -11.30 32.29 24.61
CA GLY A 351 -10.54 33.42 25.15
C GLY A 351 -11.33 34.75 25.15
N GLY A 352 -12.61 34.76 24.81
CA GLY A 352 -13.45 35.96 24.75
C GLY A 352 -13.17 36.76 23.48
N SER A 353 -13.81 36.41 22.39
CA SER A 353 -13.65 37.05 21.09
C SER A 353 -14.05 38.54 21.05
N GLY A 354 -14.89 38.97 22.02
CA GLY A 354 -15.50 40.29 21.99
C GLY A 354 -16.54 40.50 20.88
N LEU A 355 -16.81 39.45 20.11
CA LEU A 355 -17.93 39.41 19.17
C LEU A 355 -19.24 39.36 19.94
N SER A 356 -20.23 40.17 19.55
CA SER A 356 -21.55 40.05 20.17
C SER A 356 -22.22 38.75 19.80
N VAL A 357 -22.96 38.16 20.71
CA VAL A 357 -23.75 36.92 20.46
C VAL A 357 -24.66 37.12 19.26
N ALA A 358 -25.22 38.34 19.07
CA ALA A 358 -26.05 38.66 17.93
C ALA A 358 -25.29 38.64 16.60
N SER A 359 -24.05 39.14 16.56
CA SER A 359 -23.21 39.09 15.36
C SER A 359 -22.82 37.69 14.98
N ILE A 360 -22.40 36.86 15.96
CA ILE A 360 -22.09 35.46 15.75
C ILE A 360 -23.33 34.71 15.25
N ARG A 361 -24.47 34.88 15.91
CA ARG A 361 -25.73 34.25 15.51
C ARG A 361 -26.15 34.64 14.10
N GLY A 362 -26.07 35.96 13.78
CA GLY A 362 -26.40 36.50 12.45
C GLY A 362 -25.53 35.89 11.36
N PHE A 363 -24.22 35.77 11.59
CA PHE A 363 -23.29 35.13 10.68
C PHE A 363 -23.59 33.61 10.54
N LEU A 364 -23.73 32.88 11.64
CA LEU A 364 -23.99 31.45 11.62
C LEU A 364 -25.30 31.09 10.89
N LEU A 365 -26.35 31.88 11.09
CA LEU A 365 -27.61 31.69 10.38
C LEU A 365 -27.47 31.94 8.86
N ARG A 366 -26.75 32.98 8.44
CA ARG A 366 -26.60 33.32 7.02
C ARG A 366 -25.58 32.42 6.32
N ALA A 367 -24.40 32.25 6.91
CA ALA A 367 -23.30 31.54 6.29
C ALA A 367 -23.40 30.02 6.44
N LEU A 368 -23.86 29.53 7.59
CA LEU A 368 -23.84 28.10 7.93
C LEU A 368 -25.23 27.49 8.14
N ARG A 369 -26.30 28.32 8.18
CA ARG A 369 -27.68 27.91 8.55
C ARG A 369 -27.73 27.14 9.86
N VAL A 370 -26.89 27.55 10.80
CA VAL A 370 -26.79 26.99 12.15
C VAL A 370 -27.38 28.00 13.11
N ASN A 371 -28.38 27.58 13.91
CA ASN A 371 -28.98 28.42 14.94
C ASN A 371 -28.34 28.06 16.28
N PRO A 372 -27.53 28.96 16.88
CA PRO A 372 -26.93 28.69 18.18
C PRO A 372 -28.01 28.72 19.27
N HIS A 373 -28.11 27.62 20.03
CA HIS A 373 -28.99 27.46 21.16
C HIS A 373 -28.28 27.87 22.47
N ALA A 374 -27.01 27.57 22.59
CA ALA A 374 -26.20 27.86 23.75
C ALA A 374 -24.89 28.58 23.34
N HIS A 375 -24.44 29.44 24.25
CA HIS A 375 -23.18 30.15 24.10
C HIS A 375 -22.41 30.06 25.42
N ALA A 376 -21.20 29.52 25.40
CA ALA A 376 -20.32 29.48 26.56
C ALA A 376 -18.94 30.03 26.19
N ARG A 377 -18.22 30.56 27.16
CA ARG A 377 -16.81 30.90 27.03
C ARG A 377 -15.98 29.66 27.36
N ILE A 378 -14.84 29.55 26.69
CA ILE A 378 -13.82 28.59 27.05
C ILE A 378 -12.49 29.32 27.15
N GLY A 379 -11.98 29.44 28.35
CA GLY A 379 -10.70 30.09 28.63
C GLY A 379 -9.62 29.05 28.90
N VAL A 380 -8.37 29.39 28.57
CA VAL A 380 -7.24 28.48 28.83
C VAL A 380 -6.82 28.52 30.31
N LEU A 381 -7.35 29.47 31.09
CA LEU A 381 -6.92 29.76 32.49
C LEU A 381 -8.09 30.02 33.46
N ASP A 382 -9.34 29.87 33.06
CA ASP A 382 -10.52 30.11 33.93
C ASP A 382 -11.29 28.81 34.16
N GLU A 383 -11.21 28.26 35.38
CA GLU A 383 -11.86 26.99 35.74
C GLU A 383 -13.39 27.09 35.69
N ALA A 384 -13.97 28.27 35.92
CA ALA A 384 -15.42 28.46 35.86
C ALA A 384 -15.95 28.41 34.44
N ASP A 385 -15.24 29.08 33.50
CA ASP A 385 -15.54 29.04 32.08
C ASP A 385 -15.35 27.61 31.52
N GLU A 386 -14.33 26.89 31.98
CA GLU A 386 -14.09 25.51 31.59
C GLU A 386 -15.20 24.54 32.08
N ALA A 387 -15.67 24.70 33.29
CA ALA A 387 -16.77 23.89 33.84
C ALA A 387 -18.08 24.15 33.09
N ALA A 388 -18.41 25.41 32.82
CA ALA A 388 -19.59 25.79 32.05
C ALA A 388 -19.56 25.25 30.60
N ALA A 389 -18.38 25.24 29.97
CA ALA A 389 -18.21 24.66 28.64
C ALA A 389 -18.36 23.14 28.63
N ASP A 390 -17.85 22.42 29.65
CA ASP A 390 -18.03 20.96 29.77
C ASP A 390 -19.49 20.59 30.05
N GLU A 391 -20.21 21.36 30.89
CA GLU A 391 -21.64 21.17 31.13
C GLU A 391 -22.45 21.38 29.84
N ALA A 392 -22.14 22.44 29.07
CA ALA A 392 -22.78 22.69 27.78
C ALA A 392 -22.50 21.61 26.75
N LEU A 393 -21.29 21.02 26.72
CA LEU A 393 -20.93 19.90 25.85
C LEU A 393 -21.64 18.61 26.28
N ALA A 394 -21.88 18.40 27.58
CA ALA A 394 -22.56 17.21 28.11
C ALA A 394 -24.03 17.13 27.70
N VAL A 395 -24.67 18.26 27.37
CA VAL A 395 -26.04 18.30 26.82
C VAL A 395 -26.17 17.63 25.48
N GLY A 396 -25.05 17.40 24.76
CA GLY A 396 -25.03 16.71 23.49
C GLY A 396 -25.48 17.58 22.31
N PRO A 397 -24.78 18.69 22.00
CA PRO A 397 -25.16 19.55 20.89
C PRO A 397 -25.00 18.85 19.54
N ASP A 398 -25.91 19.13 18.59
CA ASP A 398 -25.86 18.59 17.23
C ASP A 398 -24.73 19.21 16.41
N HIS A 399 -24.22 20.38 16.82
CA HIS A 399 -23.13 21.09 16.17
C HIS A 399 -22.36 21.92 17.20
N VAL A 400 -21.03 21.92 17.12
CA VAL A 400 -20.18 22.78 17.96
C VAL A 400 -19.45 23.79 17.08
N VAL A 401 -19.51 25.07 17.45
CA VAL A 401 -18.78 26.14 16.77
C VAL A 401 -17.75 26.73 17.74
N LEU A 402 -16.47 26.60 17.40
CA LEU A 402 -15.35 27.19 18.14
C LEU A 402 -14.99 28.53 17.51
N VAL A 403 -15.22 29.63 18.21
CA VAL A 403 -14.88 30.97 17.75
C VAL A 403 -13.51 31.33 18.30
N ALA A 404 -12.54 31.54 17.41
CA ALA A 404 -11.16 31.84 17.80
C ALA A 404 -10.56 32.98 16.96
N GLU A 405 -9.76 33.82 17.61
CA GLU A 405 -8.92 34.80 16.91
C GLU A 405 -7.77 34.10 16.20
N ASP A 406 -7.37 34.60 15.02
CA ASP A 406 -6.39 33.95 14.15
C ASP A 406 -5.00 33.79 14.78
N TRP A 407 -4.64 34.61 15.78
CA TRP A 407 -3.42 34.52 16.58
C TRP A 407 -3.65 34.13 18.06
N GLY A 408 -4.89 33.89 18.46
CA GLY A 408 -5.27 33.73 19.87
C GLY A 408 -4.77 32.42 20.53
N LEU A 409 -4.45 31.42 19.73
CA LEU A 409 -4.04 30.09 20.23
C LEU A 409 -2.80 29.57 19.54
N SER A 410 -1.90 28.97 20.33
CA SER A 410 -0.84 28.13 19.78
C SER A 410 -1.42 26.83 19.21
N PRO A 411 -0.74 26.18 18.23
CA PRO A 411 -1.20 24.90 17.68
C PRO A 411 -1.40 23.80 18.73
N ARG A 412 -0.61 23.80 19.82
CA ARG A 412 -0.77 22.85 20.92
C ARG A 412 -2.05 23.09 21.74
N GLN A 413 -2.33 24.36 22.03
CA GLN A 413 -3.57 24.74 22.76
C GLN A 413 -4.80 24.45 21.92
N ALA A 414 -4.79 24.79 20.64
CA ALA A 414 -5.89 24.50 19.72
C ALA A 414 -6.12 22.98 19.59
N ALA A 415 -5.06 22.17 19.54
CA ALA A 415 -5.18 20.70 19.50
C ALA A 415 -5.75 20.13 20.82
N ALA A 416 -5.30 20.66 21.96
CA ALA A 416 -5.81 20.25 23.28
C ALA A 416 -7.29 20.59 23.44
N LEU A 417 -7.68 21.82 23.03
CA LEU A 417 -9.08 22.25 23.03
C LEU A 417 -9.94 21.39 22.11
N HIS A 418 -9.49 21.12 20.90
CA HIS A 418 -10.20 20.25 19.98
C HIS A 418 -10.39 18.84 20.56
N ALA A 419 -9.34 18.27 21.16
CA ALA A 419 -9.41 16.96 21.81
C ALA A 419 -10.38 16.96 23.01
N ARG A 420 -10.48 18.08 23.75
CA ARG A 420 -11.46 18.24 24.84
C ARG A 420 -12.89 18.25 24.30
N VAL A 421 -13.17 19.05 23.29
CA VAL A 421 -14.48 19.09 22.63
C VAL A 421 -14.88 17.71 22.14
N ARG A 422 -13.94 16.97 21.52
CA ARG A 422 -14.22 15.61 21.04
C ARG A 422 -14.48 14.58 22.14
N ARG A 423 -14.00 14.80 23.34
CA ARG A 423 -14.38 13.94 24.48
C ARG A 423 -15.82 14.22 24.97
N GLY A 424 -16.29 15.45 24.84
CA GLY A 424 -17.64 15.83 25.24
C GLY A 424 -18.71 15.51 24.20
N VAL A 425 -18.33 15.40 22.91
CA VAL A 425 -19.28 15.13 21.82
C VAL A 425 -18.86 13.93 20.98
N GLY A 426 -19.84 13.29 20.33
CA GLY A 426 -19.57 12.13 19.48
C GLY A 426 -18.64 12.43 18.29
N ALA A 427 -17.95 11.40 17.78
CA ALA A 427 -17.04 11.52 16.66
C ALA A 427 -17.69 12.00 15.35
N GLN A 428 -19.00 11.92 15.24
CA GLN A 428 -19.80 12.34 14.08
C GLN A 428 -20.38 13.76 14.23
N THR A 429 -20.37 14.34 15.43
CA THR A 429 -20.88 15.70 15.64
C THR A 429 -20.01 16.71 14.88
N PRO A 430 -20.59 17.56 14.02
CA PRO A 430 -19.84 18.58 13.30
C PRO A 430 -19.18 19.56 14.27
N VAL A 431 -17.90 19.87 14.05
CA VAL A 431 -17.16 20.91 14.77
C VAL A 431 -16.65 21.92 13.75
N THR A 432 -17.11 23.15 13.87
CA THR A 432 -16.68 24.25 13.00
C THR A 432 -15.77 25.21 13.75
N TRP A 433 -14.56 25.42 13.25
CA TRP A 433 -13.69 26.48 13.69
C TRP A 433 -14.02 27.77 12.92
N LEU A 434 -14.62 28.74 13.60
CA LEU A 434 -14.89 30.07 13.08
C LEU A 434 -13.73 30.97 13.44
N ILE A 435 -12.90 31.32 12.46
CA ILE A 435 -11.71 32.13 12.67
C ILE A 435 -11.99 33.56 12.25
N PHE A 436 -11.66 34.49 13.11
CA PHE A 436 -11.72 35.94 12.84
C PHE A 436 -10.36 36.61 13.10
N ALA A 437 -10.10 37.72 12.44
CA ALA A 437 -8.98 38.60 12.75
C ALA A 437 -9.50 39.88 13.41
N ARG A 438 -8.68 40.53 14.20
CA ARG A 438 -8.99 41.80 14.79
C ARG A 438 -8.08 42.87 14.19
N ASP A 439 -8.69 43.87 13.62
CA ASP A 439 -7.99 45.08 13.14
C ASP A 439 -8.43 46.33 13.91
N ALA A 440 -7.93 47.50 13.52
CA ALA A 440 -8.27 48.77 14.14
C ALA A 440 -9.77 49.16 13.98
N ARG A 441 -10.50 48.48 13.08
CA ARG A 441 -11.93 48.72 12.80
C ARG A 441 -12.82 47.71 13.53
N GLY A 442 -12.23 46.71 14.14
CA GLY A 442 -12.95 45.62 14.86
C GLY A 442 -12.73 44.23 14.28
N PRO A 443 -13.57 43.25 14.68
CA PRO A 443 -13.48 41.89 14.17
C PRO A 443 -13.83 41.81 12.68
N GLY A 444 -12.97 41.16 11.89
CA GLY A 444 -13.11 41.01 10.45
C GLY A 444 -12.62 39.67 9.95
N ALA A 445 -12.57 39.50 8.63
CA ALA A 445 -12.08 38.31 7.99
C ALA A 445 -10.56 38.13 8.22
N PRO A 446 -10.07 36.92 8.52
CA PRO A 446 -8.64 36.68 8.62
C PRO A 446 -7.95 36.79 7.26
N ASP A 447 -6.67 37.16 7.26
CA ASP A 447 -5.85 37.14 6.05
C ASP A 447 -5.77 35.72 5.45
N ALA A 448 -5.72 35.65 4.12
CA ALA A 448 -5.68 34.39 3.37
C ALA A 448 -4.52 33.49 3.80
N ALA A 449 -3.35 34.05 4.13
CA ALA A 449 -2.21 33.30 4.61
C ALA A 449 -2.45 32.69 6.00
N HIS A 450 -3.16 33.36 6.89
CA HIS A 450 -3.55 32.89 8.21
C HIS A 450 -4.61 31.79 8.12
N LEU A 451 -5.62 32.02 7.31
CA LEU A 451 -6.65 31.01 7.05
C LEU A 451 -6.05 29.73 6.47
N GLN A 452 -5.06 29.85 5.59
CA GLN A 452 -4.36 28.68 5.04
C GLN A 452 -3.52 27.94 6.10
N ARG A 453 -2.92 28.64 7.07
CA ARG A 453 -2.23 28.00 8.22
C ARG A 453 -3.19 27.24 9.10
N TRP A 454 -4.31 27.84 9.43
CA TRP A 454 -5.39 27.20 10.19
C TRP A 454 -5.96 25.99 9.45
N THR A 455 -6.19 26.10 8.15
CA THR A 455 -6.64 24.97 7.32
C THR A 455 -5.66 23.79 7.40
N ARG A 456 -4.36 24.06 7.27
CA ARG A 456 -3.32 23.01 7.42
C ARG A 456 -3.28 22.41 8.81
N PHE A 457 -3.48 23.22 9.85
CA PHE A 457 -3.55 22.76 11.22
C PHE A 457 -4.76 21.85 11.43
N ILE A 458 -5.95 22.28 11.03
CA ILE A 458 -7.18 21.46 11.13
C ILE A 458 -7.05 20.15 10.33
N ASP A 459 -6.44 20.21 9.16
CA ASP A 459 -6.12 19.00 8.39
C ASP A 459 -5.18 18.06 9.14
N GLY A 460 -4.24 18.62 9.91
CA GLY A 460 -3.34 17.85 10.78
C GLY A 460 -4.03 17.12 11.92
N LEU A 461 -5.18 17.58 12.41
CA LEU A 461 -5.99 16.92 13.44
C LEU A 461 -6.61 15.60 12.97
N ARG A 462 -6.71 15.38 11.65
CA ARG A 462 -7.28 14.18 11.02
C ARG A 462 -8.73 13.87 11.45
N ASP A 463 -9.46 14.88 11.84
CA ASP A 463 -10.86 14.76 12.24
C ASP A 463 -11.79 15.05 11.04
N PRO A 464 -12.53 14.04 10.55
CA PRO A 464 -13.35 14.18 9.35
C PRO A 464 -14.59 15.06 9.53
N ALA A 465 -15.08 15.19 10.77
CA ALA A 465 -16.25 15.99 11.08
C ALA A 465 -15.88 17.41 11.53
N THR A 466 -14.63 17.85 11.26
CA THR A 466 -14.17 19.21 11.58
C THR A 466 -13.93 20.02 10.31
N GLU A 467 -14.46 21.24 10.31
CA GLU A 467 -14.27 22.23 9.23
C GLU A 467 -13.79 23.58 9.79
N ILE A 468 -13.30 24.42 8.89
CA ILE A 468 -12.90 25.78 9.21
C ILE A 468 -13.66 26.77 8.33
N VAL A 469 -14.08 27.87 8.92
CA VAL A 469 -14.80 28.94 8.24
C VAL A 469 -14.18 30.27 8.67
N ALA A 470 -13.98 31.18 7.73
CA ALA A 470 -13.60 32.55 8.01
C ALA A 470 -14.84 33.36 8.41
N TYR A 471 -14.73 34.14 9.46
CA TYR A 471 -15.75 35.14 9.82
C TYR A 471 -15.70 36.33 8.84
N ASP A 472 -16.83 36.63 8.24
CA ASP A 472 -16.96 37.82 7.39
C ASP A 472 -18.15 38.64 7.89
N PRO A 473 -17.91 39.86 8.44
CA PRO A 473 -18.99 40.73 8.92
C PRO A 473 -19.90 41.25 7.80
N GLY A 474 -19.47 41.19 6.53
CA GLY A 474 -20.24 41.63 5.35
C GLY A 474 -21.26 40.59 4.87
N LEU A 475 -21.14 39.36 5.33
CA LEU A 475 -22.09 38.29 5.08
C LEU A 475 -23.15 38.26 6.17
#